data_da42ef7488ace01980e1542c50bdfc1d
#
_entry.id   da42ef7488ace01980e1542c50bdfc1d
#
_cell.length_a   1.000
_cell.length_b   1.000
_cell.length_c   1.000
_cell.angle_alpha   90.00
_cell.angle_beta   90.00
_cell.angle_gamma   90.00
#
_symmetry.space_group_name_H-M   'P 1'
#
loop_
_entity.id
_entity.type
_entity.pdbx_description
1 polymer ?
#
loop_
_entity_poly.entity_id
_entity_poly.type
_entity_poly.pdbx_seq_one_letter_code
_entity_poly.pdbx_strand_id
1 'polypeptide(L)'
;MAWDDDLDPASVAYAIAVDDSRFIRVVAGPGTGKSFALKRRVARLLEGGVPADRLLPVTFTRVAAEDLQRELINMGVPGCDQLRGSTLHSLGMQILSRQHVLAVTGRVSRVLNRFELEPLLYDLPPSFGNKRSREKRIRAYEAAWARLQHEEPGFDLTAQDQAFEHRLISWLRFHRGMLIGEIIPELYRYLRNNPAAPEVSTYDYLLVDEYQDLNKAEQTVIDLLGSHAAVCIVGDDDQSLYSFKYAHPAGIRVFHRTHANVSDHQY
;
A
#
# COMPACT_ATOMS: atom_id res chain seq x y z
N MET A 1 -20.01 3.52 23.16
CA MET A 1 -20.69 2.47 22.37
C MET A 1 -19.68 1.35 22.21
N ALA A 2 -20.03 0.10 22.57
CA ALA A 2 -19.08 -1.00 22.41
C ALA A 2 -18.90 -1.36 20.91
N TRP A 3 -17.80 -1.98 20.55
CA TRP A 3 -17.53 -2.35 19.16
C TRP A 3 -18.60 -3.24 18.52
N ASP A 4 -19.34 -4.00 19.35
CA ASP A 4 -20.40 -4.94 18.95
C ASP A 4 -21.82 -4.39 19.14
N ASP A 5 -21.99 -3.15 19.62
CA ASP A 5 -23.30 -2.52 19.70
C ASP A 5 -23.98 -2.53 18.32
N ASP A 6 -25.24 -2.96 18.27
CA ASP A 6 -26.06 -3.13 17.05
C ASP A 6 -25.52 -4.16 16.04
N LEU A 7 -24.60 -5.06 16.43
CA LEU A 7 -24.07 -6.14 15.60
C LEU A 7 -24.79 -7.45 15.94
N ASP A 8 -25.43 -8.07 14.93
CA ASP A 8 -25.96 -9.42 15.07
C ASP A 8 -24.78 -10.42 15.20
N PRO A 9 -24.67 -11.19 16.30
CA PRO A 9 -23.64 -12.21 16.46
C PRO A 9 -23.63 -13.30 15.37
N ALA A 10 -24.73 -13.48 14.66
CA ALA A 10 -24.81 -14.40 13.52
C ALA A 10 -24.37 -13.75 12.19
N SER A 11 -24.05 -12.46 12.18
CA SER A 11 -23.63 -11.75 10.96
C SER A 11 -22.19 -12.06 10.56
N VAL A 12 -21.93 -11.99 9.26
CA VAL A 12 -20.55 -12.10 8.73
C VAL A 12 -19.66 -10.96 9.24
N ALA A 13 -20.23 -9.76 9.45
CA ALA A 13 -19.49 -8.64 10.03
C ALA A 13 -18.99 -8.94 11.44
N TYR A 14 -19.81 -9.59 12.28
CA TYR A 14 -19.41 -10.03 13.60
C TYR A 14 -18.29 -11.09 13.50
N ALA A 15 -18.47 -12.11 12.64
CA ALA A 15 -17.49 -13.16 12.44
C ALA A 15 -16.11 -12.60 12.04
N ILE A 16 -16.07 -11.62 11.12
CA ILE A 16 -14.84 -10.93 10.71
C ILE A 16 -14.23 -10.14 11.86
N ALA A 17 -15.06 -9.45 12.65
CA ALA A 17 -14.57 -8.63 13.75
C ALA A 17 -13.89 -9.47 14.85
N VAL A 18 -14.42 -10.67 15.16
CA VAL A 18 -13.90 -11.55 16.23
C VAL A 18 -12.85 -12.56 15.76
N ASP A 19 -12.58 -12.67 14.47
CA ASP A 19 -11.62 -13.62 13.93
C ASP A 19 -10.20 -13.27 14.40
N ASP A 20 -9.55 -14.18 15.12
CA ASP A 20 -8.17 -14.00 15.62
C ASP A 20 -7.12 -14.70 14.74
N SER A 21 -7.52 -15.16 13.55
CA SER A 21 -6.60 -15.75 12.58
C SER A 21 -5.55 -14.73 12.15
N ARG A 22 -4.32 -15.20 11.93
CA ARG A 22 -3.22 -14.34 11.49
C ARG A 22 -3.46 -13.73 10.11
N PHE A 23 -4.03 -14.51 9.20
CA PHE A 23 -4.36 -14.07 7.86
C PHE A 23 -5.85 -14.23 7.62
N ILE A 24 -6.51 -13.14 7.28
CA ILE A 24 -7.93 -13.07 7.02
C ILE A 24 -8.14 -12.48 5.64
N ARG A 25 -8.90 -13.18 4.80
CA ARG A 25 -9.38 -12.68 3.51
C ARG A 25 -10.89 -12.52 3.56
N VAL A 26 -11.35 -11.35 3.19
CA VAL A 26 -12.77 -11.05 3.06
C VAL A 26 -13.08 -10.69 1.61
N VAL A 27 -13.88 -11.52 0.97
CA VAL A 27 -14.37 -11.27 -0.39
C VAL A 27 -15.83 -10.83 -0.31
N ALA A 28 -16.11 -9.64 -0.82
CA ALA A 28 -17.41 -9.03 -0.67
C ALA A 28 -17.72 -8.10 -1.83
N GLY A 29 -18.92 -8.22 -2.39
CA GLY A 29 -19.42 -7.35 -3.45
C GLY A 29 -19.62 -5.89 -3.01
N PRO A 30 -19.98 -4.98 -3.92
CA PRO A 30 -20.25 -3.60 -3.59
C PRO A 30 -21.48 -3.48 -2.71
N GLY A 31 -21.45 -2.57 -1.72
CA GLY A 31 -22.58 -2.29 -0.85
C GLY A 31 -22.91 -3.36 0.20
N THR A 32 -22.12 -4.43 0.31
CA THR A 32 -22.36 -5.52 1.28
C THR A 32 -21.94 -5.19 2.71
N GLY A 33 -21.28 -4.05 2.96
CA GLY A 33 -20.85 -3.67 4.31
C GLY A 33 -19.42 -4.06 4.67
N LYS A 34 -18.53 -4.39 3.68
CA LYS A 34 -17.13 -4.73 3.92
C LYS A 34 -16.37 -3.72 4.79
N SER A 35 -16.45 -2.44 4.46
CA SER A 35 -15.78 -1.38 5.23
C SER A 35 -16.38 -1.26 6.65
N PHE A 36 -17.67 -1.56 6.81
CA PHE A 36 -18.31 -1.62 8.14
C PHE A 36 -17.69 -2.74 9.00
N ALA A 37 -17.56 -3.96 8.47
CA ALA A 37 -16.93 -5.07 9.18
C ALA A 37 -15.49 -4.76 9.57
N LEU A 38 -14.71 -4.15 8.66
CA LEU A 38 -13.34 -3.73 8.92
C LEU A 38 -13.26 -2.70 10.06
N LYS A 39 -14.17 -1.72 10.10
CA LYS A 39 -14.28 -0.71 11.16
C LYS A 39 -14.59 -1.35 12.52
N ARG A 40 -15.52 -2.30 12.56
CA ARG A 40 -15.86 -3.03 13.79
C ARG A 40 -14.67 -3.85 14.30
N ARG A 41 -13.88 -4.44 13.39
CA ARG A 41 -12.64 -5.12 13.76
C ARG A 41 -11.61 -4.16 14.35
N VAL A 42 -11.40 -2.99 13.75
CA VAL A 42 -10.51 -1.95 14.31
C VAL A 42 -10.99 -1.52 15.69
N ALA A 43 -12.28 -1.26 15.85
CA ALA A 43 -12.86 -0.87 17.14
C ALA A 43 -12.62 -1.95 18.22
N ARG A 44 -12.89 -3.22 17.90
CA ARG A 44 -12.62 -4.36 18.81
C ARG A 44 -11.16 -4.43 19.24
N LEU A 45 -10.23 -4.29 18.31
CA LEU A 45 -8.80 -4.34 18.62
C LEU A 45 -8.38 -3.21 19.56
N LEU A 46 -8.85 -1.99 19.32
CA LEU A 46 -8.58 -0.84 20.18
C LEU A 46 -9.21 -1.00 21.57
N GLU A 47 -10.47 -1.41 21.65
CA GLU A 47 -11.16 -1.69 22.93
C GLU A 47 -10.51 -2.86 23.67
N GLY A 48 -9.95 -3.82 22.95
CA GLY A 48 -9.16 -4.93 23.49
C GLY A 48 -7.77 -4.52 24.01
N GLY A 49 -7.42 -3.23 23.91
CA GLY A 49 -6.17 -2.67 24.44
C GLY A 49 -5.00 -2.72 23.47
N VAL A 50 -5.21 -3.02 22.19
CA VAL A 50 -4.15 -2.92 21.18
C VAL A 50 -3.81 -1.44 20.99
N PRO A 51 -2.54 -1.03 21.15
CA PRO A 51 -2.14 0.36 20.95
C PRO A 51 -2.41 0.82 19.51
N ALA A 52 -2.91 2.05 19.34
CA ALA A 52 -3.29 2.58 18.02
C ALA A 52 -2.10 2.67 17.03
N ASP A 53 -0.89 2.88 17.53
CA ASP A 53 0.34 2.92 16.74
C ASP A 53 0.83 1.52 16.29
N ARG A 54 0.24 0.45 16.86
CA ARG A 54 0.45 -0.94 16.44
C ARG A 54 -0.57 -1.43 15.40
N LEU A 55 -1.56 -0.60 15.08
CA LEU A 55 -2.59 -0.85 14.05
C LEU A 55 -2.28 -0.03 12.81
N LEU A 56 -2.28 -0.66 11.64
CA LEU A 56 -2.14 0.00 10.35
C LEU A 56 -3.39 -0.24 9.49
N PRO A 57 -4.40 0.63 9.55
CA PRO A 57 -5.45 0.65 8.56
C PRO A 57 -4.94 1.26 7.26
N VAL A 58 -4.95 0.47 6.19
CA VAL A 58 -4.58 0.89 4.83
C VAL A 58 -5.84 1.06 4.02
N THR A 59 -6.01 2.22 3.43
CA THR A 59 -7.13 2.54 2.54
C THR A 59 -6.59 3.03 1.19
N PHE A 60 -7.42 2.89 0.15
CA PHE A 60 -7.01 3.34 -1.19
C PHE A 60 -6.99 4.87 -1.33
N THR A 61 -7.84 5.59 -0.59
CA THR A 61 -7.92 7.06 -0.65
C THR A 61 -7.76 7.70 0.73
N ARG A 62 -7.28 8.95 0.76
CA ARG A 62 -7.20 9.73 2.00
C ARG A 62 -8.57 9.97 2.63
N VAL A 63 -9.59 10.19 1.80
CA VAL A 63 -10.97 10.39 2.26
C VAL A 63 -11.47 9.16 3.03
N ALA A 64 -11.23 7.95 2.50
CA ALA A 64 -11.60 6.72 3.19
C ALA A 64 -10.87 6.54 4.53
N ALA A 65 -9.60 6.97 4.63
CA ALA A 65 -8.85 6.96 5.88
C ALA A 65 -9.43 7.94 6.93
N GLU A 66 -9.80 9.14 6.48
CA GLU A 66 -10.43 10.17 7.33
C GLU A 66 -11.83 9.74 7.77
N ASP A 67 -12.61 9.10 6.89
CA ASP A 67 -13.95 8.58 7.20
C ASP A 67 -13.87 7.44 8.23
N LEU A 68 -12.92 6.53 8.09
CA LEU A 68 -12.66 5.48 9.09
C LEU A 68 -12.41 6.11 10.47
N GLN A 69 -11.50 7.06 10.56
CA GLN A 69 -11.18 7.72 11.82
C GLN A 69 -12.38 8.46 12.41
N ARG A 70 -13.14 9.20 11.58
CA ARG A 70 -14.32 9.94 12.01
C ARG A 70 -15.40 9.00 12.59
N GLU A 71 -15.65 7.87 11.94
CA GLU A 71 -16.63 6.90 12.42
C GLU A 71 -16.22 6.26 13.76
N LEU A 72 -14.93 5.90 13.93
CA LEU A 72 -14.42 5.39 15.20
C LEU A 72 -14.54 6.43 16.33
N ILE A 73 -14.31 7.71 16.04
CA ILE A 73 -14.54 8.81 16.99
C ILE A 73 -16.03 8.89 17.36
N ASN A 74 -16.92 8.82 16.38
CA ASN A 74 -18.38 8.87 16.61
C ASN A 74 -18.87 7.66 17.43
N MET A 75 -18.23 6.51 17.31
CA MET A 75 -18.49 5.34 18.14
C MET A 75 -17.93 5.48 19.57
N GLY A 76 -17.09 6.49 19.83
CA GLY A 76 -16.46 6.69 21.14
C GLY A 76 -15.39 5.64 21.47
N VAL A 77 -14.76 5.05 20.45
CA VAL A 77 -13.73 4.00 20.63
C VAL A 77 -12.50 4.60 21.30
N PRO A 78 -12.00 4.05 22.43
CA PRO A 78 -10.80 4.55 23.09
C PRO A 78 -9.57 4.50 22.19
N GLY A 79 -8.74 5.55 22.22
CA GLY A 79 -7.48 5.59 21.44
C GLY A 79 -7.62 5.83 19.95
N CYS A 80 -8.86 5.93 19.43
CA CYS A 80 -9.08 6.16 17.99
C CYS A 80 -8.57 7.51 17.49
N ASP A 81 -8.40 8.50 18.37
CA ASP A 81 -7.79 9.80 18.09
C ASP A 81 -6.31 9.69 17.69
N GLN A 82 -5.63 8.66 18.17
CA GLN A 82 -4.23 8.35 17.85
C GLN A 82 -4.07 7.45 16.62
N LEU A 83 -5.16 6.79 16.19
CA LEU A 83 -5.13 5.93 15.01
C LEU A 83 -4.85 6.76 13.75
N ARG A 84 -3.91 6.29 12.93
CA ARG A 84 -3.52 6.93 11.67
C ARG A 84 -3.81 6.00 10.51
N GLY A 85 -5.03 6.08 10.00
CA GLY A 85 -5.33 5.48 8.69
C GLY A 85 -4.49 6.15 7.59
N SER A 86 -3.95 5.36 6.68
CA SER A 86 -3.03 5.87 5.67
C SER A 86 -3.25 5.22 4.31
N THR A 87 -2.92 5.93 3.24
CA THR A 87 -2.64 5.29 1.97
C THR A 87 -1.21 4.78 1.97
N LEU A 88 -0.92 3.70 1.23
CA LEU A 88 0.45 3.18 1.15
C LEU A 88 1.46 4.21 0.65
N HIS A 89 1.07 5.08 -0.29
CA HIS A 89 1.93 6.18 -0.74
C HIS A 89 2.26 7.16 0.39
N SER A 90 1.27 7.53 1.24
CA SER A 90 1.52 8.41 2.39
C SER A 90 2.42 7.74 3.41
N LEU A 91 2.20 6.47 3.69
CA LEU A 91 3.06 5.66 4.56
C LEU A 91 4.48 5.55 4.00
N GLY A 92 4.61 5.26 2.70
CA GLY A 92 5.90 5.19 2.02
C GLY A 92 6.68 6.49 2.13
N MET A 93 6.02 7.63 1.90
CA MET A 93 6.63 8.94 2.08
C MET A 93 7.12 9.16 3.52
N GLN A 94 6.32 8.78 4.51
CA GLN A 94 6.70 8.92 5.93
C GLN A 94 7.91 8.05 6.28
N ILE A 95 7.92 6.79 5.84
CA ILE A 95 9.03 5.86 6.10
C ILE A 95 10.30 6.35 5.40
N LEU A 96 10.23 6.64 4.10
CA LEU A 96 11.38 7.09 3.30
C LEU A 96 11.94 8.45 3.76
N SER A 97 11.16 9.25 4.50
CA SER A 97 11.61 10.52 5.09
C SER A 97 12.37 10.35 6.41
N ARG A 98 12.37 9.16 7.00
CA ARG A 98 13.07 8.91 8.27
C ARG A 98 14.59 9.00 8.06
N GLN A 99 15.30 9.64 8.99
CA GLN A 99 16.73 9.89 8.84
C GLN A 99 17.55 8.62 8.61
N HIS A 100 17.25 7.53 9.32
CA HIS A 100 17.96 6.27 9.15
C HIS A 100 17.65 5.61 7.79
N VAL A 101 16.42 5.74 7.28
CA VAL A 101 16.05 5.23 5.96
C VAL A 101 16.74 6.03 4.85
N LEU A 102 16.75 7.36 4.99
CA LEU A 102 17.48 8.25 4.09
C LEU A 102 18.99 7.93 4.06
N ALA A 103 19.58 7.61 5.20
CA ALA A 103 21.00 7.22 5.28
C ALA A 103 21.28 5.92 4.53
N VAL A 104 20.35 4.96 4.53
CA VAL A 104 20.49 3.68 3.83
C VAL A 104 20.20 3.81 2.34
N THR A 105 19.10 4.48 1.96
CA THR A 105 18.66 4.57 0.56
C THR A 105 19.38 5.65 -0.23
N GLY A 106 19.87 6.70 0.43
CA GLY A 106 20.40 7.91 -0.21
C GLY A 106 19.33 8.66 -1.02
N ARG A 107 18.02 8.34 -0.83
CA ARG A 107 16.91 8.89 -1.60
C ARG A 107 16.08 9.84 -0.76
N VAL A 108 15.94 11.08 -1.24
CA VAL A 108 15.06 12.07 -0.61
C VAL A 108 13.64 11.85 -1.12
N SER A 109 12.70 11.64 -0.20
CA SER A 109 11.28 11.36 -0.51
C SER A 109 10.49 12.64 -0.86
N ARG A 110 11.06 13.52 -1.70
CA ARG A 110 10.41 14.72 -2.21
C ARG A 110 9.81 14.44 -3.59
N VAL A 111 8.51 14.33 -3.67
CA VAL A 111 7.81 14.11 -4.94
C VAL A 111 7.83 15.39 -5.78
N LEU A 112 8.26 15.24 -7.03
CA LEU A 112 8.26 16.33 -8.01
C LEU A 112 6.84 16.64 -8.44
N ASN A 113 6.48 17.92 -8.44
CA ASN A 113 5.23 18.38 -9.01
C ASN A 113 5.33 18.51 -10.55
N ARG A 114 4.18 18.78 -11.19
CA ARG A 114 4.12 18.86 -12.65
C ARG A 114 5.10 19.87 -13.27
N PHE A 115 5.33 20.99 -12.61
CA PHE A 115 6.25 22.01 -13.12
C PHE A 115 7.71 21.61 -12.97
N GLU A 116 8.04 20.87 -11.93
CA GLU A 116 9.38 20.33 -11.69
C GLU A 116 9.72 19.16 -12.64
N LEU A 117 8.72 18.49 -13.22
CA LEU A 117 8.92 17.46 -14.25
C LEU A 117 9.31 18.05 -15.61
N GLU A 118 9.00 19.30 -15.90
CA GLU A 118 9.34 19.93 -17.16
C GLU A 118 10.87 19.98 -17.39
N PRO A 119 11.71 20.49 -16.47
CA PRO A 119 13.17 20.43 -16.61
C PRO A 119 13.70 19.01 -16.83
N LEU A 120 13.18 18.00 -16.10
CA LEU A 120 13.56 16.60 -16.32
C LEU A 120 13.40 16.19 -17.78
N LEU A 121 12.24 16.51 -18.38
CA LEU A 121 11.96 16.16 -19.77
C LEU A 121 12.88 16.84 -20.78
N TYR A 122 13.38 18.04 -20.48
CA TYR A 122 14.34 18.75 -21.32
C TYR A 122 15.77 18.26 -21.15
N ASP A 123 16.16 17.92 -19.92
CA ASP A 123 17.52 17.50 -19.59
C ASP A 123 17.84 16.05 -20.02
N LEU A 124 16.80 15.23 -20.22
CA LEU A 124 16.98 13.90 -20.78
C LEU A 124 17.53 13.98 -22.22
N PRO A 125 18.56 13.19 -22.59
CA PRO A 125 19.19 13.22 -23.90
C PRO A 125 18.22 13.07 -25.07
N PRO A 126 18.47 13.79 -26.22
CA PRO A 126 17.67 13.66 -27.43
C PRO A 126 17.61 12.24 -28.01
N SER A 127 18.61 11.41 -27.72
CA SER A 127 18.62 9.98 -28.10
C SER A 127 17.44 9.18 -27.59
N PHE A 128 16.75 9.68 -26.55
CA PHE A 128 15.53 9.07 -26.01
C PHE A 128 14.24 9.59 -26.68
N GLY A 129 14.37 10.38 -27.73
CA GLY A 129 13.27 10.92 -28.51
C GLY A 129 12.86 12.33 -28.09
N ASN A 130 11.72 12.78 -28.61
CA ASN A 130 11.14 14.09 -28.26
C ASN A 130 10.49 14.07 -26.87
N LYS A 131 10.02 15.23 -26.37
CA LYS A 131 9.38 15.39 -25.07
C LYS A 131 8.28 14.35 -24.82
N ARG A 132 7.36 14.18 -25.79
CA ARG A 132 6.25 13.22 -25.69
C ARG A 132 6.74 11.76 -25.56
N SER A 133 7.79 11.40 -26.28
CA SER A 133 8.40 10.09 -26.20
C SER A 133 9.04 9.82 -24.82
N ARG A 134 9.71 10.84 -24.25
CA ARG A 134 10.31 10.77 -22.93
C ARG A 134 9.24 10.64 -21.83
N GLU A 135 8.15 11.41 -21.89
CA GLU A 135 7.00 11.26 -21.02
C GLU A 135 6.40 9.85 -21.08
N LYS A 136 6.23 9.32 -22.29
CA LYS A 136 5.73 7.95 -22.48
C LYS A 136 6.67 6.91 -21.86
N ARG A 137 7.98 7.10 -21.98
CA ARG A 137 8.97 6.22 -21.35
C ARG A 137 8.89 6.30 -19.82
N ILE A 138 8.83 7.49 -19.23
CA ILE A 138 8.68 7.66 -17.77
C ILE A 138 7.44 6.91 -17.29
N ARG A 139 6.29 7.09 -17.93
CA ARG A 139 5.06 6.35 -17.57
C ARG A 139 5.21 4.84 -17.72
N ALA A 140 5.95 4.37 -18.72
CA ALA A 140 6.22 2.95 -18.89
C ALA A 140 7.08 2.40 -17.74
N TYR A 141 8.05 3.18 -17.25
CA TYR A 141 8.83 2.83 -16.05
C TYR A 141 7.98 2.79 -14.78
N GLU A 142 7.14 3.81 -14.54
CA GLU A 142 6.22 3.80 -13.40
C GLU A 142 5.29 2.58 -13.45
N ALA A 143 4.82 2.18 -14.64
CA ALA A 143 4.03 0.97 -14.85
C ALA A 143 4.82 -0.31 -14.53
N ALA A 144 6.05 -0.39 -14.99
CA ALA A 144 6.93 -1.53 -14.75
C ALA A 144 7.27 -1.67 -13.26
N TRP A 145 7.54 -0.55 -12.59
CA TRP A 145 7.78 -0.49 -11.15
C TRP A 145 6.55 -0.92 -10.34
N ALA A 146 5.37 -0.42 -10.68
CA ALA A 146 4.12 -0.81 -10.01
C ALA A 146 3.84 -2.33 -10.12
N ARG A 147 4.32 -2.96 -11.19
CA ARG A 147 4.20 -4.40 -11.43
C ARG A 147 5.39 -5.22 -10.93
N LEU A 148 6.43 -4.59 -10.39
CA LEU A 148 7.71 -5.21 -10.04
C LEU A 148 8.34 -5.98 -11.22
N GLN A 149 8.14 -5.51 -12.45
CA GLN A 149 8.58 -6.22 -13.65
C GLN A 149 10.10 -6.41 -13.70
N HIS A 150 10.87 -5.42 -13.23
CA HIS A 150 12.33 -5.49 -13.23
C HIS A 150 12.90 -6.37 -12.11
N GLU A 151 12.07 -6.79 -11.17
CA GLU A 151 12.44 -7.67 -10.06
C GLU A 151 12.16 -9.15 -10.38
N GLU A 152 11.49 -9.42 -11.50
CA GLU A 152 11.12 -10.78 -11.92
C GLU A 152 12.12 -11.34 -12.94
N PRO A 153 12.49 -12.64 -12.83
CA PRO A 153 13.32 -13.30 -13.84
C PRO A 153 12.66 -13.27 -15.22
N GLY A 154 13.46 -13.02 -16.25
CA GLY A 154 13.00 -13.02 -17.65
C GLY A 154 12.49 -11.66 -18.15
N PHE A 155 12.60 -10.61 -17.35
CA PHE A 155 12.29 -9.25 -17.77
C PHE A 155 13.59 -8.47 -18.03
N ASP A 156 14.28 -8.83 -19.11
CA ASP A 156 15.54 -8.19 -19.46
C ASP A 156 15.32 -6.81 -20.09
N LEU A 157 15.92 -5.79 -19.47
CA LEU A 157 15.96 -4.45 -20.03
C LEU A 157 16.92 -4.40 -21.21
N THR A 158 16.50 -3.79 -22.32
CA THR A 158 17.43 -3.48 -23.41
C THR A 158 18.51 -2.49 -22.93
N ALA A 159 19.67 -2.47 -23.62
CA ALA A 159 20.72 -1.50 -23.29
C ALA A 159 20.22 -0.04 -23.35
N GLN A 160 19.27 0.26 -24.24
CA GLN A 160 18.65 1.59 -24.33
C GLN A 160 17.76 1.88 -23.12
N ASP A 161 17.02 0.89 -22.62
CA ASP A 161 16.19 1.06 -21.45
C ASP A 161 17.04 1.22 -20.19
N GLN A 162 18.10 0.41 -20.03
CA GLN A 162 19.05 0.59 -18.92
C GLN A 162 19.70 1.98 -18.92
N ALA A 163 20.10 2.48 -20.11
CA ALA A 163 20.65 3.83 -20.23
C ALA A 163 19.63 4.91 -19.88
N PHE A 164 18.36 4.73 -20.26
CA PHE A 164 17.30 5.67 -19.90
C PHE A 164 17.04 5.66 -18.40
N GLU A 165 16.89 4.49 -17.78
CA GLU A 165 16.67 4.36 -16.35
C GLU A 165 17.82 4.98 -15.55
N HIS A 166 19.05 4.67 -15.91
CA HIS A 166 20.23 5.25 -15.28
C HIS A 166 20.21 6.79 -15.33
N ARG A 167 19.89 7.38 -16.48
CA ARG A 167 19.81 8.85 -16.63
C ARG A 167 18.66 9.44 -15.84
N LEU A 168 17.49 8.80 -15.85
CA LEU A 168 16.32 9.20 -15.07
C LEU A 168 16.64 9.22 -13.56
N ILE A 169 17.12 8.12 -13.03
CA ILE A 169 17.43 7.99 -11.60
C ILE A 169 18.59 8.93 -11.20
N SER A 170 19.62 9.08 -12.04
CA SER A 170 20.72 10.01 -11.78
C SER A 170 20.23 11.47 -11.72
N TRP A 171 19.33 11.87 -12.61
CA TRP A 171 18.73 13.20 -12.60
C TRP A 171 17.91 13.42 -11.33
N LEU A 172 17.03 12.45 -10.99
CA LEU A 172 16.19 12.51 -9.78
C LEU A 172 17.05 12.61 -8.51
N ARG A 173 18.14 11.86 -8.42
CA ARG A 173 19.10 11.93 -7.30
C ARG A 173 19.77 13.29 -7.21
N PHE A 174 20.27 13.80 -8.33
CA PHE A 174 20.94 15.10 -8.38
C PHE A 174 20.02 16.23 -7.90
N HIS A 175 18.75 16.23 -8.34
CA HIS A 175 17.75 17.24 -7.97
C HIS A 175 17.02 16.91 -6.66
N ARG A 176 17.44 15.87 -5.94
CA ARG A 176 16.81 15.43 -4.68
C ARG A 176 15.30 15.29 -4.80
N GLY A 177 14.83 14.62 -5.84
CA GLY A 177 13.42 14.40 -6.14
C GLY A 177 13.09 12.95 -6.42
N MET A 178 11.81 12.62 -6.37
CA MET A 178 11.22 11.34 -6.72
C MET A 178 10.02 11.54 -7.64
N LEU A 179 9.76 10.59 -8.50
CA LEU A 179 8.44 10.44 -9.14
C LEU A 179 7.46 9.84 -8.12
N ILE A 180 6.19 10.16 -8.28
CA ILE A 180 5.16 9.58 -7.39
C ILE A 180 5.12 8.04 -7.51
N GLY A 181 5.29 7.51 -8.74
CA GLY A 181 5.34 6.08 -9.00
C GLY A 181 6.60 5.37 -8.48
N GLU A 182 7.62 6.13 -8.01
CA GLU A 182 8.85 5.58 -7.44
C GLU A 182 8.73 5.28 -5.94
N ILE A 183 7.76 5.88 -5.23
CA ILE A 183 7.64 5.78 -3.76
C ILE A 183 7.51 4.33 -3.29
N ILE A 184 6.56 3.61 -3.85
CA ILE A 184 6.28 2.22 -3.43
C ILE A 184 7.40 1.25 -3.81
N PRO A 185 7.94 1.28 -5.04
CA PRO A 185 9.12 0.48 -5.39
C PRO A 185 10.36 0.76 -4.53
N GLU A 186 10.60 2.02 -4.17
CA GLU A 186 11.73 2.36 -3.30
C GLU A 186 11.51 1.86 -1.87
N LEU A 187 10.28 1.98 -1.34
CA LEU A 187 9.89 1.39 -0.06
C LEU A 187 10.05 -0.14 -0.09
N TYR A 188 9.58 -0.79 -1.15
CA TYR A 188 9.75 -2.23 -1.36
C TYR A 188 11.22 -2.63 -1.31
N ARG A 189 12.10 -1.96 -2.08
CA ARG A 189 13.54 -2.24 -2.10
C ARG A 189 14.17 -2.05 -0.72
N TYR A 190 13.80 -0.97 -0.03
CA TYR A 190 14.27 -0.72 1.33
C TYR A 190 13.88 -1.86 2.28
N LEU A 191 12.60 -2.23 2.37
CA LEU A 191 12.12 -3.27 3.28
C LEU A 191 12.72 -4.64 2.93
N ARG A 192 12.76 -5.01 1.65
CA ARG A 192 13.33 -6.27 1.18
C ARG A 192 14.80 -6.43 1.53
N ASN A 193 15.58 -5.36 1.36
CA ASN A 193 17.02 -5.38 1.62
C ASN A 193 17.38 -5.18 3.10
N ASN A 194 16.41 -4.81 3.94
CA ASN A 194 16.58 -4.57 5.37
C ASN A 194 15.51 -5.31 6.19
N PRO A 195 15.50 -6.66 6.20
CA PRO A 195 14.44 -7.43 6.88
C PRO A 195 14.41 -7.24 8.40
N ALA A 196 15.47 -6.73 8.99
CA ALA A 196 15.55 -6.36 10.41
C ALA A 196 15.24 -4.87 10.68
N ALA A 197 14.75 -4.13 9.68
CA ALA A 197 14.38 -2.73 9.86
C ALA A 197 13.19 -2.61 10.85
N PRO A 198 13.17 -1.58 11.71
CA PRO A 198 12.11 -1.41 12.71
C PRO A 198 10.72 -1.32 12.07
N GLU A 199 10.62 -0.84 10.83
CA GLU A 199 9.37 -0.75 10.08
C GLU A 199 8.71 -2.10 9.88
N VAL A 200 9.48 -3.18 9.72
CA VAL A 200 8.97 -4.55 9.47
C VAL A 200 8.26 -5.12 10.70
N SER A 201 8.59 -4.64 11.91
CA SER A 201 8.01 -5.10 13.18
C SER A 201 7.22 -4.00 13.91
N THR A 202 6.92 -2.88 13.24
CA THR A 202 6.20 -1.76 13.86
C THR A 202 4.75 -2.12 14.17
N TYR A 203 4.09 -2.89 13.31
CA TYR A 203 2.66 -3.15 13.40
C TYR A 203 2.38 -4.58 13.86
N ASP A 204 1.36 -4.74 14.70
CA ASP A 204 0.80 -6.04 15.09
C ASP A 204 -0.37 -6.43 14.19
N TYR A 205 -1.07 -5.44 13.64
CA TYR A 205 -2.23 -5.67 12.76
C TYR A 205 -2.19 -4.73 11.56
N LEU A 206 -2.32 -5.32 10.37
CA LEU A 206 -2.57 -4.61 9.11
C LEU A 206 -4.00 -4.90 8.66
N LEU A 207 -4.76 -3.84 8.38
CA LEU A 207 -6.14 -3.96 7.90
C LEU A 207 -6.25 -3.20 6.58
N VAL A 208 -6.46 -3.92 5.50
CA VAL A 208 -6.37 -3.37 4.15
C VAL A 208 -7.73 -3.40 3.47
N ASP A 209 -8.26 -2.23 3.16
CA ASP A 209 -9.50 -2.09 2.39
C ASP A 209 -9.22 -1.95 0.89
N GLU A 210 -10.15 -2.40 0.05
CA GLU A 210 -10.09 -2.37 -1.42
C GLU A 210 -8.78 -3.00 -1.98
N TYR A 211 -8.41 -4.16 -1.42
CA TYR A 211 -7.14 -4.84 -1.74
C TYR A 211 -6.97 -5.13 -3.24
N GLN A 212 -8.06 -5.37 -3.98
CA GLN A 212 -8.05 -5.61 -5.42
C GLN A 212 -7.56 -4.40 -6.23
N ASP A 213 -7.66 -3.19 -5.69
CA ASP A 213 -7.23 -1.96 -6.36
C ASP A 213 -5.73 -1.65 -6.18
N LEU A 214 -5.07 -2.37 -5.28
CA LEU A 214 -3.63 -2.26 -5.09
C LEU A 214 -2.86 -2.91 -6.24
N ASN A 215 -1.76 -2.27 -6.66
CA ASN A 215 -0.84 -2.86 -7.61
C ASN A 215 0.06 -3.91 -6.94
N LYS A 216 0.83 -4.66 -7.74
CA LYS A 216 1.67 -5.74 -7.23
C LYS A 216 2.74 -5.26 -6.24
N ALA A 217 3.37 -4.12 -6.49
CA ALA A 217 4.35 -3.55 -5.59
C ALA A 217 3.74 -3.17 -4.24
N GLU A 218 2.53 -2.60 -4.24
CA GLU A 218 1.78 -2.26 -3.03
C GLU A 218 1.41 -3.50 -2.22
N GLN A 219 0.90 -4.55 -2.88
CA GLN A 219 0.58 -5.82 -2.22
C GLN A 219 1.83 -6.46 -1.60
N THR A 220 2.96 -6.46 -2.31
CA THR A 220 4.23 -6.99 -1.77
C THR A 220 4.76 -6.17 -0.59
N VAL A 221 4.57 -4.85 -0.59
CA VAL A 221 4.90 -3.99 0.56
C VAL A 221 4.04 -4.37 1.78
N ILE A 222 2.74 -4.67 1.58
CA ILE A 222 1.87 -5.17 2.67
C ILE A 222 2.41 -6.49 3.23
N ASP A 223 2.81 -7.43 2.37
CA ASP A 223 3.39 -8.71 2.79
C ASP A 223 4.67 -8.52 3.62
N LEU A 224 5.54 -7.59 3.21
CA LEU A 224 6.77 -7.29 3.95
C LEU A 224 6.48 -6.64 5.32
N LEU A 225 5.59 -5.65 5.38
CA LEU A 225 5.16 -5.01 6.62
C LEU A 225 4.38 -5.98 7.53
N GLY A 226 3.65 -6.92 6.93
CA GLY A 226 2.85 -7.94 7.60
C GLY A 226 3.63 -9.20 7.99
N SER A 227 4.95 -9.26 7.76
CA SER A 227 5.75 -10.47 8.01
C SER A 227 5.69 -10.96 9.46
N HIS A 228 5.46 -10.06 10.42
CA HIS A 228 5.30 -10.34 11.85
C HIS A 228 3.89 -10.01 12.39
N ALA A 229 3.01 -9.45 11.57
CA ALA A 229 1.68 -8.99 11.95
C ALA A 229 0.57 -9.96 11.55
N ALA A 230 -0.60 -9.76 12.12
CA ALA A 230 -1.85 -10.28 11.59
C ALA A 230 -2.34 -9.37 10.45
N VAL A 231 -2.74 -9.96 9.33
CA VAL A 231 -3.14 -9.23 8.11
C VAL A 231 -4.58 -9.59 7.75
N CYS A 232 -5.44 -8.59 7.72
CA CYS A 232 -6.81 -8.70 7.24
C CYS A 232 -6.95 -7.91 5.94
N ILE A 233 -7.24 -8.59 4.84
CA ILE A 233 -7.52 -7.97 3.56
C ILE A 233 -9.01 -8.05 3.24
N VAL A 234 -9.54 -6.97 2.72
CA VAL A 234 -10.94 -6.85 2.32
C VAL A 234 -11.00 -6.33 0.89
N GLY A 235 -11.84 -6.92 0.07
CA GLY A 235 -11.98 -6.47 -1.31
C GLY A 235 -13.03 -7.24 -2.10
N ASP A 236 -13.13 -6.89 -3.38
CA ASP A 236 -14.03 -7.50 -4.35
C ASP A 236 -13.19 -8.18 -5.43
N ASP A 237 -13.36 -9.47 -5.64
CA ASP A 237 -12.55 -10.22 -6.61
C ASP A 237 -13.10 -10.11 -8.05
N ASP A 238 -14.32 -9.59 -8.24
CA ASP A 238 -14.95 -9.35 -9.54
C ASP A 238 -14.80 -7.91 -10.04
N GLN A 239 -14.43 -6.97 -9.17
CA GLN A 239 -14.30 -5.56 -9.51
C GLN A 239 -12.85 -5.07 -9.37
N SER A 240 -12.29 -4.57 -10.47
CA SER A 240 -11.14 -3.68 -10.45
C SER A 240 -11.46 -2.47 -11.32
N LEU A 241 -11.90 -1.38 -10.66
CA LEU A 241 -12.24 -0.12 -11.32
C LEU A 241 -11.00 0.69 -11.71
N TYR A 242 -9.84 0.40 -11.09
CA TYR A 242 -8.62 1.19 -11.21
C TYR A 242 -7.51 0.52 -12.04
N SER A 243 -7.89 -0.19 -13.11
CA SER A 243 -6.93 -0.79 -14.06
C SER A 243 -5.90 0.21 -14.59
N PHE A 244 -6.25 1.51 -14.65
CA PHE A 244 -5.35 2.58 -15.05
C PHE A 244 -4.22 2.88 -14.05
N LYS A 245 -4.34 2.44 -12.78
CA LYS A 245 -3.29 2.52 -11.75
C LYS A 245 -2.48 1.22 -11.64
N TYR A 246 -2.58 0.35 -12.62
CA TYR A 246 -1.90 -0.96 -12.64
C TYR A 246 -2.34 -1.92 -11.53
N ALA A 247 -3.59 -1.81 -11.08
CA ALA A 247 -4.19 -2.70 -10.09
C ALA A 247 -3.92 -4.18 -10.38
N HIS A 248 -3.75 -4.96 -9.31
CA HIS A 248 -3.47 -6.39 -9.40
C HIS A 248 -4.58 -7.22 -8.71
N PRO A 249 -5.78 -7.33 -9.32
CA PRO A 249 -6.91 -8.01 -8.70
C PRO A 249 -6.68 -9.52 -8.51
N ALA A 250 -5.72 -10.10 -9.22
CA ALA A 250 -5.35 -11.49 -9.00
C ALA A 250 -4.82 -11.73 -7.58
N GLY A 251 -4.24 -10.72 -6.92
CA GLY A 251 -3.66 -10.85 -5.58
C GLY A 251 -4.67 -11.30 -4.52
N ILE A 252 -5.89 -10.72 -4.50
CA ILE A 252 -6.91 -11.15 -3.55
C ILE A 252 -7.36 -12.60 -3.82
N ARG A 253 -7.43 -13.01 -5.10
CA ARG A 253 -7.84 -14.38 -5.48
C ARG A 253 -6.84 -15.44 -5.05
N VAL A 254 -5.54 -15.11 -5.06
CA VAL A 254 -4.47 -16.06 -4.72
C VAL A 254 -3.96 -15.91 -3.29
N PHE A 255 -4.48 -14.98 -2.50
CA PHE A 255 -4.01 -14.69 -1.15
C PHE A 255 -3.97 -15.95 -0.26
N HIS A 256 -4.97 -16.81 -0.38
CA HIS A 256 -5.03 -18.10 0.33
C HIS A 256 -3.97 -19.13 -0.11
N ARG A 257 -3.30 -18.89 -1.25
CA ARG A 257 -2.22 -19.77 -1.77
C ARG A 257 -0.84 -19.26 -1.37
N THR A 258 -0.73 -17.96 -1.12
CA THR A 258 0.53 -17.31 -0.74
C THR A 258 0.72 -17.24 0.76
N HIS A 259 -0.37 -17.37 1.54
CA HIS A 259 -0.34 -17.36 2.99
C HIS A 259 -0.92 -18.66 3.56
N ALA A 260 -0.32 -19.17 4.63
CA ALA A 260 -0.79 -20.39 5.29
C ALA A 260 -1.93 -20.09 6.27
N ASN A 261 -2.90 -21.01 6.37
CA ASN A 261 -3.99 -20.92 7.34
C ASN A 261 -4.82 -19.64 7.26
N VAL A 262 -5.17 -19.26 6.03
CA VAL A 262 -6.02 -18.08 5.80
C VAL A 262 -7.46 -18.40 6.21
N SER A 263 -8.05 -17.58 7.07
CA SER A 263 -9.49 -17.56 7.32
C SER A 263 -10.19 -16.81 6.20
N ASP A 264 -11.18 -17.42 5.59
CA ASP A 264 -11.84 -16.93 4.39
C ASP A 264 -13.31 -16.60 4.68
N HIS A 265 -13.69 -15.34 4.53
CA HIS A 265 -15.03 -14.85 4.70
C HIS A 265 -15.59 -14.37 3.37
N GLN A 266 -16.83 -14.77 3.07
CA GLN A 266 -17.56 -14.32 1.89
C GLN A 266 -18.84 -13.61 2.32
N TYR A 267 -19.10 -12.44 1.73
CA TYR A 267 -20.31 -11.66 1.95
C TYR A 267 -21.31 -11.89 0.84
#